data_1c23cd8461a95ebe659161745e3f43c0
#
_entry.id   1c23cd8461a95ebe659161745e3f43c0
#
_cell.length_a   1.000
_cell.length_b   1.000
_cell.length_c   1.000
_cell.angle_alpha   90.00
_cell.angle_beta   90.00
_cell.angle_gamma   90.00
#
_symmetry.space_group_name_H-M   'P 1'
#
loop_
_entity.id
_entity.type
_entity.pdbx_description
1 polymer ?
#
loop_
_entity_poly.entity_id
_entity_poly.type
_entity_poly.pdbx_seq_one_letter_code
_entity_poly.pdbx_strand_id
1 'polypeptide(L)'
;MAQIKSYDTFQNVKDHIQKGRILSKGATLTIASGAITVTDSFHLVATEGAADTDDLTTINGGTQAGQILVLMAADDGDTVVVKNNSDPGSTLEIGAHFSLDTEDDSITLMWTGTKWIALSTHSNS
;
A
#
# COMPACT_ATOMS: atom_id res chain seq x y z
N MET A 1 -29.04 -15.98 -10.56
CA MET A 1 -29.27 -15.31 -11.81
C MET A 1 -27.98 -14.79 -12.41
N ALA A 2 -27.41 -15.59 -13.29
CA ALA A 2 -26.13 -15.26 -13.92
C ALA A 2 -26.18 -13.97 -14.74
N GLN A 3 -27.29 -13.67 -15.35
CA GLN A 3 -27.46 -12.48 -16.19
C GLN A 3 -27.29 -11.17 -15.42
N ILE A 4 -27.79 -11.11 -14.18
CA ILE A 4 -27.64 -9.93 -13.33
C ILE A 4 -26.18 -9.70 -13.00
N LYS A 5 -25.46 -10.78 -12.63
CA LYS A 5 -24.05 -10.69 -12.32
C LYS A 5 -23.21 -10.32 -13.54
N SER A 6 -23.58 -10.80 -14.72
CA SER A 6 -22.91 -10.44 -15.96
C SER A 6 -23.07 -8.95 -16.29
N TYR A 7 -24.24 -8.40 -16.04
CA TYR A 7 -24.51 -6.97 -16.24
C TYR A 7 -23.63 -6.13 -15.29
N ASP A 8 -23.57 -6.50 -14.02
CA ASP A 8 -22.75 -5.77 -13.04
C ASP A 8 -21.28 -5.80 -13.43
N THR A 9 -20.78 -6.94 -13.89
CA THR A 9 -19.38 -7.08 -14.35
C THR A 9 -19.12 -6.19 -15.57
N PHE A 10 -20.06 -6.16 -16.51
CA PHE A 10 -19.93 -5.30 -17.69
C PHE A 10 -19.89 -3.81 -17.31
N GLN A 11 -20.74 -3.39 -16.35
CA GLN A 11 -20.77 -2.01 -15.90
C GLN A 11 -19.45 -1.62 -15.22
N ASN A 12 -18.85 -2.50 -14.43
CA ASN A 12 -17.55 -2.25 -13.81
C ASN A 12 -16.45 -2.09 -14.84
N VAL A 13 -16.42 -2.92 -15.88
CA VAL A 13 -15.45 -2.79 -16.98
C VAL A 13 -15.63 -1.47 -17.70
N LYS A 14 -16.88 -1.09 -17.99
CA LYS A 14 -17.19 0.17 -18.65
C LYS A 14 -16.72 1.38 -17.84
N ASP A 15 -16.93 1.37 -16.53
CA ASP A 15 -16.48 2.45 -15.66
C ASP A 15 -14.96 2.57 -15.66
N HIS A 16 -14.25 1.45 -15.63
CA HIS A 16 -12.79 1.47 -15.70
C HIS A 16 -12.28 2.02 -17.01
N ILE A 17 -12.90 1.68 -18.12
CA ILE A 17 -12.52 2.19 -19.44
C ILE A 17 -12.73 3.70 -19.52
N GLN A 18 -13.85 4.21 -19.00
CA GLN A 18 -14.19 5.63 -19.08
C GLN A 18 -13.38 6.51 -18.13
N LYS A 19 -13.10 6.01 -16.93
CA LYS A 19 -12.46 6.79 -15.85
C LYS A 19 -10.99 6.47 -15.66
N GLY A 20 -10.46 5.49 -16.41
CA GLY A 20 -9.14 4.94 -16.15
C GLY A 20 -9.17 4.03 -14.94
N ARG A 21 -7.98 3.72 -14.43
CA ARG A 21 -7.83 2.79 -13.31
C ARG A 21 -8.01 3.52 -11.99
N ILE A 22 -8.96 3.05 -11.19
CA ILE A 22 -9.23 3.60 -9.87
C ILE A 22 -8.77 2.59 -8.83
N LEU A 23 -7.90 3.02 -7.92
CA LEU A 23 -7.50 2.20 -6.77
C LEU A 23 -8.59 2.25 -5.71
N SER A 24 -8.77 1.15 -4.98
CA SER A 24 -9.71 1.08 -3.87
C SER A 24 -9.04 1.60 -2.61
N LYS A 25 -9.55 2.72 -2.09
CA LYS A 25 -9.02 3.27 -0.84
C LYS A 25 -9.64 2.55 0.35
N GLY A 26 -8.78 1.91 1.15
CA GLY A 26 -9.17 1.27 2.39
C GLY A 26 -9.04 2.18 3.60
N ALA A 27 -9.22 1.60 4.78
CA ALA A 27 -9.07 2.30 6.04
C ALA A 27 -7.63 2.77 6.25
N THR A 28 -7.43 3.82 7.04
CA THR A 28 -6.12 4.18 7.56
C THR A 28 -5.61 3.03 8.44
N LEU A 29 -4.38 2.59 8.17
CA LEU A 29 -3.76 1.50 8.93
C LEU A 29 -2.75 2.08 9.90
N THR A 30 -2.82 1.66 11.16
CA THR A 30 -1.83 2.06 12.18
C THR A 30 -0.81 0.94 12.32
N ILE A 31 0.47 1.29 12.29
CA ILE A 31 1.55 0.31 12.49
C ILE A 31 1.39 -0.30 13.89
N ALA A 32 1.50 -1.63 13.95
CA ALA A 32 1.50 -2.38 15.19
C ALA A 32 2.71 -3.31 15.18
N SER A 33 3.69 -3.05 16.08
CA SER A 33 4.94 -3.81 16.14
C SER A 33 5.63 -3.92 14.76
N GLY A 34 5.66 -2.81 14.03
CA GLY A 34 6.31 -2.74 12.73
C GLY A 34 5.52 -3.29 11.56
N ALA A 35 4.26 -3.68 11.75
CA ALA A 35 3.47 -4.35 10.72
C ALA A 35 2.15 -3.65 10.44
N ILE A 36 1.69 -3.75 9.20
CA ILE A 36 0.31 -3.43 8.79
C ILE A 36 -0.26 -4.62 8.02
N THR A 37 -1.59 -4.70 7.96
CA THR A 37 -2.29 -5.68 7.12
C THR A 37 -3.18 -4.92 6.14
N VAL A 38 -2.85 -5.02 4.85
CA VAL A 38 -3.58 -4.31 3.79
C VAL A 38 -4.78 -5.12 3.34
N THR A 39 -5.86 -4.41 3.02
CA THR A 39 -7.13 -4.99 2.55
C THR A 39 -7.54 -4.42 1.21
N ASP A 40 -6.95 -3.31 0.81
CA ASP A 40 -7.30 -2.56 -0.40
C ASP A 40 -6.03 -2.16 -1.15
N SER A 41 -6.18 -1.55 -2.31
CA SER A 41 -5.04 -1.16 -3.13
C SER A 41 -4.45 0.21 -2.76
N PHE A 42 -5.09 0.94 -1.85
CA PHE A 42 -4.60 2.22 -1.36
C PHE A 42 -4.96 2.39 0.12
N HIS A 43 -3.94 2.69 0.94
CA HIS A 43 -4.13 2.97 2.37
C HIS A 43 -3.25 4.15 2.80
N LEU A 44 -3.76 4.93 3.73
CA LEU A 44 -2.93 5.83 4.53
C LEU A 44 -2.36 5.04 5.71
N VAL A 45 -1.15 5.38 6.14
CA VAL A 45 -0.45 4.68 7.23
C VAL A 45 -0.10 5.67 8.32
N ALA A 46 -0.47 5.31 9.55
CA ALA A 46 -0.16 6.08 10.76
C ALA A 46 0.87 5.33 11.61
N THR A 47 1.66 6.10 12.37
CA THR A 47 2.62 5.55 13.32
C THR A 47 1.92 4.94 14.54
N GLU A 48 2.56 3.95 15.15
CA GLU A 48 2.06 3.31 16.37
C GLU A 48 2.12 4.30 17.53
N GLY A 49 0.99 4.47 18.23
CA GLY A 49 0.92 5.35 19.39
C GLY A 49 1.19 6.81 19.09
N ALA A 50 0.97 7.26 17.86
CA ALA A 50 1.27 8.62 17.40
C ALA A 50 2.74 9.00 17.62
N ALA A 51 3.66 8.07 17.45
CA ALA A 51 5.09 8.33 17.54
C ALA A 51 5.54 9.26 16.41
N ASP A 52 6.53 10.10 16.66
CA ASP A 52 7.07 11.03 15.66
C ASP A 52 7.66 10.29 14.46
N THR A 53 8.20 9.11 14.69
CA THR A 53 8.78 8.25 13.65
C THR A 53 8.54 6.79 13.99
N ASP A 54 8.18 6.00 12.99
CA ASP A 54 7.95 4.57 13.17
C ASP A 54 8.37 3.80 11.94
N ASP A 55 8.90 2.60 12.16
CA ASP A 55 9.40 1.74 11.11
C ASP A 55 8.32 0.76 10.64
N LEU A 56 8.04 0.75 9.35
CA LEU A 56 7.21 -0.26 8.72
C LEU A 56 8.12 -1.34 8.13
N THR A 57 8.16 -2.48 8.80
CA THR A 57 9.05 -3.60 8.45
C THR A 57 8.31 -4.76 7.79
N THR A 58 7.00 -4.84 7.96
CA THR A 58 6.20 -5.95 7.45
C THR A 58 4.86 -5.46 6.92
N ILE A 59 4.50 -5.92 5.72
CA ILE A 59 3.19 -5.66 5.13
C ILE A 59 2.54 -7.02 4.87
N ASN A 60 1.46 -7.28 5.60
CA ASN A 60 0.64 -8.47 5.41
C ASN A 60 -0.51 -8.16 4.46
N GLY A 61 -1.07 -9.18 3.82
CA GLY A 61 -2.21 -9.01 2.92
C GLY A 61 -1.88 -9.17 1.45
N GLY A 62 -0.65 -9.57 1.11
CA GLY A 62 -0.33 -9.99 -0.24
C GLY A 62 -1.00 -11.33 -0.54
N THR A 63 -1.86 -11.37 -1.55
CA THR A 63 -2.68 -12.55 -1.85
C THR A 63 -2.46 -13.11 -3.24
N GLN A 64 -2.11 -12.28 -4.21
CA GLN A 64 -1.97 -12.72 -5.59
C GLN A 64 -0.86 -11.94 -6.27
N ALA A 65 -0.01 -12.62 -7.01
CA ALA A 65 1.05 -11.96 -7.79
C ALA A 65 0.47 -10.92 -8.74
N GLY A 66 1.06 -9.74 -8.74
CA GLY A 66 0.57 -8.61 -9.52
C GLY A 66 -0.33 -7.64 -8.75
N GLN A 67 -0.64 -7.94 -7.49
CA GLN A 67 -1.41 -7.03 -6.64
C GLN A 67 -0.66 -5.72 -6.45
N ILE A 68 -1.34 -4.60 -6.69
CA ILE A 68 -0.77 -3.26 -6.54
C ILE A 68 -1.21 -2.67 -5.20
N LEU A 69 -0.31 -1.96 -4.55
CA LEU A 69 -0.56 -1.28 -3.28
C LEU A 69 0.11 0.08 -3.31
N VAL A 70 -0.66 1.12 -3.01
CA VAL A 70 -0.13 2.47 -2.80
C VAL A 70 -0.28 2.82 -1.32
N LEU A 71 0.80 3.27 -0.71
CA LEU A 71 0.81 3.76 0.67
C LEU A 71 1.20 5.23 0.69
N MET A 72 0.53 6.00 1.53
CA MET A 72 0.85 7.40 1.81
C MET A 72 0.80 7.62 3.31
N ALA A 73 1.45 8.67 3.80
CA ALA A 73 1.40 9.01 5.22
C ALA A 73 -0.01 9.52 5.59
N ALA A 74 -0.47 9.18 6.78
CA ALA A 74 -1.74 9.68 7.30
C ALA A 74 -1.62 11.08 7.90
N ASP A 75 -0.42 11.52 8.24
CA ASP A 75 -0.18 12.75 8.98
C ASP A 75 1.14 13.38 8.54
N ASP A 76 1.15 14.70 8.35
CA ASP A 76 2.38 15.47 8.04
C ASP A 76 3.34 15.56 9.22
N GLY A 77 2.85 15.38 10.45
CA GLY A 77 3.65 15.53 11.66
C GLY A 77 4.48 14.31 12.03
N ASP A 78 4.14 13.15 11.44
CA ASP A 78 4.77 11.88 11.78
C ASP A 78 5.42 11.26 10.56
N THR A 79 6.52 10.53 10.77
CA THR A 79 7.25 9.90 9.69
C THR A 79 7.09 8.38 9.75
N VAL A 80 6.56 7.79 8.68
CA VAL A 80 6.57 6.35 8.48
C VAL A 80 7.76 5.98 7.61
N VAL A 81 8.70 5.21 8.15
CA VAL A 81 9.86 4.74 7.39
C VAL A 81 9.56 3.35 6.86
N VAL A 82 9.30 3.24 5.56
CA VAL A 82 9.14 1.95 4.90
C VAL A 82 10.53 1.34 4.76
N LYS A 83 10.76 0.23 5.43
CA LYS A 83 12.10 -0.36 5.52
C LYS A 83 12.34 -1.33 4.39
N ASN A 84 13.50 -1.22 3.78
CA ASN A 84 14.01 -2.30 2.96
C ASN A 84 14.55 -3.38 3.88
N ASN A 85 14.02 -4.58 3.77
CA ASN A 85 14.45 -5.69 4.61
C ASN A 85 14.94 -6.82 3.72
N SER A 86 16.25 -7.01 3.69
CA SER A 86 16.91 -8.04 2.90
C SER A 86 17.17 -9.33 3.68
N ASP A 87 16.67 -9.44 4.91
CA ASP A 87 16.82 -10.66 5.70
C ASP A 87 16.12 -11.84 5.04
N PRO A 88 16.67 -13.05 5.17
CA PRO A 88 16.01 -14.26 4.64
C PRO A 88 14.60 -14.40 5.22
N GLY A 89 13.62 -14.60 4.34
CA GLY A 89 12.21 -14.70 4.73
C GLY A 89 11.47 -13.39 4.82
N SER A 90 12.14 -12.26 4.61
CA SER A 90 11.47 -10.96 4.53
C SER A 90 10.53 -10.90 3.34
N THR A 91 9.39 -10.21 3.53
CA THR A 91 8.42 -9.98 2.47
C THR A 91 8.41 -8.54 1.99
N LEU A 92 9.37 -7.71 2.40
CA LEU A 92 9.41 -6.30 2.01
C LEU A 92 10.81 -5.95 1.50
N GLU A 93 10.96 -5.98 0.18
CA GLU A 93 12.23 -5.68 -0.49
C GLU A 93 12.05 -4.53 -1.46
N ILE A 94 12.36 -3.33 -1.03
CA ILE A 94 12.13 -2.10 -1.81
C ILE A 94 13.43 -1.43 -2.30
N GLY A 95 14.57 -2.05 -2.03
CA GLY A 95 15.89 -1.57 -2.49
C GLY A 95 16.58 -0.62 -1.53
N ALA A 96 15.84 0.31 -0.95
CA ALA A 96 16.33 1.27 0.04
C ALA A 96 15.18 1.70 0.94
N HIS A 97 15.49 2.15 2.16
CA HIS A 97 14.44 2.70 3.04
C HIS A 97 13.83 3.94 2.39
N PHE A 98 12.52 4.10 2.55
CA PHE A 98 11.80 5.26 2.05
C PHE A 98 10.91 5.87 3.13
N SER A 99 11.08 7.17 3.39
CA SER A 99 10.30 7.87 4.40
C SER A 99 9.07 8.52 3.77
N LEU A 100 7.92 8.26 4.39
CA LEU A 100 6.68 8.98 4.14
C LEU A 100 6.60 10.02 5.25
N ASP A 101 7.09 11.23 5.01
CA ASP A 101 7.19 12.28 6.03
C ASP A 101 6.26 13.47 5.77
N THR A 102 5.53 13.45 4.67
CA THR A 102 4.42 14.37 4.40
C THR A 102 3.22 13.59 3.85
N GLU A 103 2.03 14.17 3.97
CA GLU A 103 0.80 13.54 3.46
C GLU A 103 0.83 13.31 1.94
N ASP A 104 1.71 14.00 1.23
CA ASP A 104 1.83 13.89 -0.23
C ASP A 104 2.90 12.90 -0.67
N ASP A 105 3.67 12.32 0.26
CA ASP A 105 4.63 11.28 -0.07
C ASP A 105 3.93 9.96 -0.32
N SER A 106 4.41 9.22 -1.29
CA SER A 106 3.82 7.93 -1.64
C SER A 106 4.84 6.90 -2.06
N ILE A 107 4.50 5.63 -1.85
CA ILE A 107 5.23 4.50 -2.40
C ILE A 107 4.23 3.57 -3.07
N THR A 108 4.55 3.14 -4.29
CA THR A 108 3.76 2.17 -5.04
C THR A 108 4.49 0.84 -5.03
N LEU A 109 3.81 -0.19 -4.56
CA LEU A 109 4.35 -1.52 -4.37
C LEU A 109 3.59 -2.53 -5.22
N MET A 110 4.26 -3.64 -5.53
CA MET A 110 3.62 -4.79 -6.17
C MET A 110 3.98 -6.06 -5.41
N TRP A 111 2.98 -6.90 -5.15
CA TRP A 111 3.17 -8.24 -4.60
C TRP A 111 3.59 -9.19 -5.73
N THR A 112 4.74 -9.84 -5.56
CA THR A 112 5.26 -10.77 -6.58
C THR A 112 4.73 -12.19 -6.43
N GLY A 113 4.01 -12.46 -5.36
CA GLY A 113 3.60 -13.79 -4.93
C GLY A 113 4.38 -14.25 -3.69
N THR A 114 5.51 -13.60 -3.38
CA THR A 114 6.33 -13.91 -2.21
C THR A 114 6.79 -12.67 -1.44
N LYS A 115 6.85 -11.51 -2.08
CA LYS A 115 7.34 -10.28 -1.46
C LYS A 115 6.73 -9.06 -2.12
N TRP A 116 6.77 -7.93 -1.40
CA TRP A 116 6.46 -6.62 -1.95
C TRP A 116 7.74 -5.99 -2.48
N ILE A 117 7.70 -5.52 -3.71
CA ILE A 117 8.77 -4.74 -4.33
C ILE A 117 8.26 -3.32 -4.63
N ALA A 118 9.15 -2.35 -4.64
CA ALA A 118 8.77 -0.97 -4.98
C ALA A 118 8.79 -0.78 -6.49
N LEU A 119 7.69 -0.26 -7.03
CA LEU A 119 7.60 0.16 -8.43
C LEU A 119 7.98 1.62 -8.59
N SER A 120 7.60 2.47 -7.64
CA SER A 120 7.94 3.89 -7.66
C SER A 120 7.80 4.50 -6.27
N THR A 121 8.48 5.62 -6.06
CA THR A 121 8.37 6.45 -4.87
C THR A 121 8.19 7.90 -5.30
N HIS A 122 7.46 8.67 -4.48
CA HIS A 122 7.31 10.10 -4.67
C HIS A 122 7.49 10.80 -3.32
N SER A 123 8.43 11.74 -3.28
CA SER A 123 8.64 12.58 -2.11
C SER A 123 8.35 14.02 -2.49
N ASN A 124 7.51 14.66 -1.69
CA ASN A 124 7.08 16.04 -1.92
C ASN A 124 7.85 17.03 -1.03
N SER A 125 8.87 16.58 -0.37
CA SER A 125 9.66 17.45 0.53
C SER A 125 10.85 18.11 -0.15
#